data_3bfe99f54d3d68a9afc3333a26b96ba9
#
_entry.id   3bfe99f54d3d68a9afc3333a26b96ba9
#
_cell.length_a   1.000
_cell.length_b   1.000
_cell.length_c   1.000
_cell.angle_alpha   90.00
_cell.angle_beta   90.00
_cell.angle_gamma   90.00
#
_symmetry.space_group_name_H-M   'P 1'
#
loop_
_entity.id
_entity.type
_entity.pdbx_description
1 polymer ?
#
loop_
_entity_poly.entity_id
_entity_poly.type
_entity_poly.pdbx_seq_one_letter_code
_entity_poly.pdbx_strand_id
1 'polypeptide(L)' 'MNADLDKGIEQNLDAALIQNKMHDNVKYEVKSAVVTLTGEVNSEDTRSRAASVASGVPNVQQVVNDLQVKDQKASSSK' A
#
# COMPACT_ATOMS: atom_id res chain seq x y z
N MET A 1 -13.05 17.69 -5.47
CA MET A 1 -12.07 17.29 -4.53
C MET A 1 -12.66 17.05 -3.18
N ASN A 2 -12.34 15.97 -2.64
CA ASN A 2 -13.03 15.55 -1.46
C ASN A 2 -12.06 15.12 -0.38
N ALA A 3 -11.60 16.10 0.39
CA ALA A 3 -10.64 15.86 1.44
C ALA A 3 -11.18 14.92 2.50
N ASP A 4 -12.48 15.01 2.77
CA ASP A 4 -13.08 14.11 3.75
C ASP A 4 -13.08 12.67 3.29
N LEU A 5 -13.31 12.48 2.01
CA LEU A 5 -13.28 11.14 1.44
C LEU A 5 -11.87 10.55 1.51
N ASP A 6 -10.88 11.36 1.15
CA ASP A 6 -9.49 10.92 1.22
C ASP A 6 -9.09 10.57 2.65
N LYS A 7 -9.55 11.35 3.60
CA LYS A 7 -9.25 11.08 5.00
C LYS A 7 -9.85 9.76 5.46
N GLY A 8 -11.07 9.49 5.04
CA GLY A 8 -11.69 8.20 5.35
C GLY A 8 -10.93 7.05 4.74
N ILE A 9 -10.45 7.21 3.51
CA ILE A 9 -9.63 6.20 2.86
C ILE A 9 -8.35 5.98 3.65
N GLU A 10 -7.69 7.06 4.08
CA GLU A 10 -6.47 6.95 4.86
C GLU A 10 -6.67 6.16 6.13
N GLN A 11 -7.74 6.46 6.84
CA GLN A 11 -8.01 5.77 8.10
C GLN A 11 -8.29 4.29 7.89
N ASN A 12 -9.08 3.97 6.88
CA ASN A 12 -9.41 2.59 6.59
C ASN A 12 -8.19 1.82 6.10
N LEU A 13 -7.38 2.47 5.28
CA LEU A 13 -6.18 1.85 4.76
C LEU A 13 -5.19 1.59 5.88
N ASP A 14 -5.02 2.56 6.77
CA ASP A 14 -4.12 2.42 7.89
C ASP A 14 -4.52 1.22 8.76
N ALA A 15 -5.80 1.12 9.06
CA ALA A 15 -6.29 0.00 9.85
C ALA A 15 -6.07 -1.33 9.13
N ALA A 16 -6.29 -1.35 7.84
CA ALA A 16 -6.10 -2.59 7.07
C ALA A 16 -4.64 -3.00 7.04
N LEU A 17 -3.74 -2.05 6.92
CA LEU A 17 -2.32 -2.35 6.93
C LEU A 17 -1.87 -2.87 8.29
N ILE A 18 -2.40 -2.30 9.35
CA ILE A 18 -2.11 -2.77 10.70
C ILE A 18 -2.59 -4.20 10.88
N GLN A 19 -3.81 -4.49 10.43
CA GLN A 19 -4.37 -5.83 10.55
C GLN A 19 -3.56 -6.86 9.79
N ASN A 20 -2.96 -6.45 8.69
CA ASN A 20 -2.16 -7.35 7.87
C ASN A 20 -0.68 -7.32 8.22
N LYS A 21 -0.33 -6.58 9.26
CA LYS A 21 1.04 -6.49 9.76
C LYS A 21 2.01 -5.92 8.74
N MET A 22 1.52 -5.00 7.95
CA MET A 22 2.34 -4.34 6.94
C MET A 22 2.60 -2.88 7.26
N HIS A 23 2.02 -2.38 8.32
CA HIS A 23 2.03 -0.95 8.63
C HIS A 23 3.44 -0.38 8.76
N ASP A 24 4.36 -1.18 9.30
CA ASP A 24 5.71 -0.69 9.55
C ASP A 24 6.52 -0.52 8.26
N ASN A 25 6.22 -1.30 7.26
CA ASN A 25 7.04 -1.36 6.05
C ASN A 25 6.40 -0.69 4.85
N VAL A 26 5.12 -0.43 4.93
CA VAL A 26 4.37 0.13 3.82
C VAL A 26 3.90 1.53 4.19
N LYS A 27 4.28 2.48 3.37
CA LYS A 27 3.80 3.84 3.52
C LYS A 27 2.81 4.13 2.42
N TYR A 28 1.95 5.10 2.65
CA TYR A 28 0.92 5.38 1.68
C TYR A 28 0.64 6.87 1.61
N GLU A 29 0.09 7.25 0.49
CA GLU A 29 -0.40 8.60 0.29
C GLU A 29 -1.72 8.50 -0.44
N VAL A 30 -2.72 9.25 -0.01
CA VAL A 30 -4.02 9.25 -0.65
C VAL A 30 -4.29 10.64 -1.19
N LYS A 31 -4.63 10.70 -2.45
CA LYS A 31 -4.92 11.97 -3.09
C LYS A 31 -5.99 11.73 -4.15
N SER A 32 -7.12 12.41 -4.04
CA SER A 32 -8.22 12.30 -4.97
C SER A 32 -8.62 10.84 -5.19
N ALA A 33 -8.69 10.08 -4.11
CA ALA A 33 -9.06 8.65 -4.12
C ALA A 33 -8.05 7.75 -4.82
N VAL A 34 -6.84 8.25 -5.06
CA VAL A 34 -5.74 7.44 -5.59
C VAL A 34 -4.78 7.17 -4.45
N VAL A 35 -4.49 5.90 -4.23
CA VAL A 35 -3.57 5.47 -3.19
C VAL A 35 -2.23 5.13 -3.82
N THR A 36 -1.16 5.74 -3.30
CA THR A 36 0.19 5.40 -3.72
C THR A 36 0.89 4.72 -2.56
N LEU A 37 1.40 3.53 -2.81
CA LEU A 37 2.11 2.75 -1.79
C LEU A 37 3.61 2.85 -2.04
N THR A 38 4.36 3.13 -0.99
CA THR A 38 5.82 3.25 -1.09
C THR A 38 6.46 2.53 0.09
N GLY A 39 7.75 2.30 -0.01
CA GLY A 39 8.51 1.64 1.02
C GLY A 39 9.14 0.37 0.52
N GLU A 40 9.68 -0.42 1.44
CA GLU A 40 10.33 -1.69 1.11
C GLU A 40 9.64 -2.83 1.82
N VAL A 41 9.44 -3.91 1.08
CA VAL A 41 8.86 -5.12 1.63
C VAL A 41 9.82 -6.27 1.37
N ASN A 42 9.60 -7.39 2.03
CA ASN A 42 10.53 -8.49 1.98
C ASN A 42 10.33 -9.46 0.82
N SER A 43 9.17 -9.42 0.21
CA SER A 43 8.88 -10.37 -0.85
C SER A 43 7.88 -9.78 -1.82
N GLU A 44 7.88 -10.36 -3.01
CA GLU A 44 6.91 -9.98 -4.03
C GLU A 44 5.49 -10.28 -3.58
N ASP A 45 5.34 -11.33 -2.82
CA ASP A 45 4.04 -11.70 -2.29
C ASP A 45 3.48 -10.59 -1.39
N THR A 46 4.32 -10.05 -0.52
CA THR A 46 3.91 -8.94 0.34
C THR A 46 3.56 -7.71 -0.47
N ARG A 47 4.33 -7.45 -1.50
CA ARG A 47 4.08 -6.32 -2.38
C ARG A 47 2.70 -6.43 -3.04
N SER A 48 2.40 -7.60 -3.57
CA SER A 48 1.10 -7.83 -4.19
C SER A 48 -0.03 -7.77 -3.18
N ARG A 49 0.21 -8.30 -2.00
CA ARG A 49 -0.81 -8.29 -0.95
C ARG A 49 -1.13 -6.87 -0.51
N ALA A 50 -0.12 -6.02 -0.42
CA ALA A 50 -0.34 -4.63 -0.02
C ALA A 50 -1.26 -3.93 -1.02
N ALA A 51 -1.03 -4.16 -2.32
CA ALA A 51 -1.88 -3.57 -3.34
C ALA A 51 -3.31 -4.09 -3.25
N SER A 52 -3.47 -5.38 -2.96
CA SER A 52 -4.79 -5.96 -2.79
C SER A 52 -5.51 -5.36 -1.59
N VAL A 53 -4.80 -5.19 -0.51
CA VAL A 53 -5.36 -4.58 0.70
C VAL A 53 -5.83 -3.17 0.40
N ALA A 54 -5.00 -2.40 -0.30
CA ALA A 54 -5.35 -1.02 -0.62
C ALA A 54 -6.56 -0.96 -1.55
N SER A 55 -6.62 -1.84 -2.53
CA SER A 55 -7.72 -1.79 -3.48
C SER A 55 -9.03 -2.25 -2.86
N GLY A 56 -8.96 -2.96 -1.75
CA GLY A 56 -10.16 -3.38 -1.03
C GLY A 56 -10.76 -2.30 -0.14
N VAL A 57 -10.07 -1.20 0.05
CA VAL A 57 -10.58 -0.11 0.87
C VAL A 57 -11.69 0.60 0.12
N PRO A 58 -12.84 0.90 0.78
CA PRO A 58 -13.93 1.57 0.09
C PRO A 58 -13.51 2.92 -0.47
N ASN A 59 -14.03 3.24 -1.62
CA ASN A 59 -13.86 4.52 -2.29
C ASN A 59 -12.51 4.72 -2.96
N VAL A 60 -11.61 3.75 -2.90
CA VAL A 60 -10.35 3.82 -3.62
C VAL A 60 -10.61 3.59 -5.10
N GLN A 61 -10.16 4.51 -5.93
CA GLN A 61 -10.37 4.41 -7.37
C GLN A 61 -9.17 3.80 -8.08
N GLN A 62 -7.98 3.99 -7.52
CA GLN A 62 -6.77 3.50 -8.16
C GLN A 62 -5.70 3.28 -7.11
N VAL A 63 -4.88 2.27 -7.32
CA VAL A 63 -3.74 2.01 -6.45
C VAL A 63 -2.49 2.02 -7.31
N VAL A 64 -1.51 2.83 -6.90
CA VAL A 64 -0.20 2.87 -7.53
C VAL A 64 0.76 2.15 -6.59
N ASN A 65 1.32 1.05 -7.05
CA ASN A 65 2.15 0.20 -6.21
C ASN A 65 3.63 0.45 -6.49
N ASP A 66 4.19 1.38 -5.73
CA ASP A 66 5.60 1.74 -5.85
C ASP A 66 6.47 1.09 -4.78
N LEU A 67 5.98 0.00 -4.19
CA LEU A 67 6.76 -0.72 -3.21
C LEU A 67 7.96 -1.39 -3.85
N GLN A 68 9.06 -1.42 -3.13
CA GLN A 68 10.28 -2.09 -3.54
C GLN A 68 10.41 -3.40 -2.80
N VAL A 69 10.92 -4.40 -3.47
CA VAL A 69 11.11 -5.71 -2.85
C VAL A 69 12.59 -5.88 -2.55
N LYS A 70 12.90 -5.95 -1.26
CA LYS A 70 14.27 -6.04 -0.80
C LYS A 70 14.98 -7.30 -1.26
N ASP A 71 14.32 -8.41 -1.10
CA ASP A 71 14.93 -9.69 -1.40
C ASP A 71 15.14 -9.94 -2.86
N GLN A 72 14.38 -9.25 -3.69
CA GLN A 72 14.49 -9.43 -5.11
C GLN A 72 15.87 -9.09 -5.60
N LYS A 73 16.45 -8.08 -4.99
CA LYS A 73 17.76 -7.67 -5.36
C LYS A 73 18.79 -8.76 -5.05
N ALA A 74 18.69 -9.34 -3.89
CA ALA A 74 19.60 -10.41 -3.50
C ALA A 74 19.44 -11.62 -4.41
N SER A 75 18.24 -11.94 -4.75
CA SER A 75 18.00 -13.07 -5.62
C SER A 75 18.59 -12.89 -6.98
N SER A 76 18.45 -11.72 -7.50
CA SER A 76 18.88 -11.51 -8.87
C SER A 76 20.39 -11.45 -9.00
N SER A 77 21.06 -11.21 -7.91
CA SER A 77 22.49 -11.14 -8.03
C SER A 77 23.10 -12.50 -8.19
N LYS A 78 22.43 -13.43 -8.10
CA LYS A 78 23.00 -14.67 -8.25
C LYS A 78 23.31 -15.13 -9.33
#